data_0dc0d9764434cbca27b0bb26102463ae
#
_entry.id   0dc0d9764434cbca27b0bb26102463ae
#
_cell.length_a   1.000
_cell.length_b   1.000
_cell.length_c   1.000
_cell.angle_alpha   90.00
_cell.angle_beta   90.00
_cell.angle_gamma   90.00
#
_symmetry.space_group_name_H-M   'P 1'
#
loop_
_entity.id
_entity.type
_entity.pdbx_description
1 polymer ?
#
loop_
_entity_poly.entity_id
_entity_poly.type
_entity_poly.pdbx_seq_one_letter_code
_entity_poly.pdbx_strand_id
1 'polypeptide(L)'
;MTTLINYFTRLLFILISVSAVSIGTAAAQPGGHLVILRSPNFGWNLAFNLEIDGRPVANVVQGRRYHAWLPAGEHVLTVRKVPYVGYVAPTSAVVNIQPGWSYVFTAMYDSQLIFLRPVGAWLTPGETWQNLGRL
;
A
#
# COMPACT_ATOMS: atom_id res chain seq x y z
N MET A 1 8.70 -58.67 20.12
CA MET A 1 9.37 -57.65 19.29
C MET A 1 8.51 -57.11 18.15
N THR A 2 7.68 -57.87 17.52
CA THR A 2 6.77 -57.47 16.41
C THR A 2 5.67 -56.49 16.81
N THR A 3 5.15 -56.56 18.02
CA THR A 3 4.08 -55.67 18.51
C THR A 3 4.54 -54.22 18.74
N LEU A 4 5.74 -54.03 19.22
CA LEU A 4 6.33 -52.69 19.49
C LEU A 4 6.59 -51.91 18.17
N ILE A 5 7.03 -52.63 17.14
CA ILE A 5 7.28 -52.03 15.80
C ILE A 5 5.98 -51.52 15.17
N ASN A 6 4.87 -52.28 15.34
CA ASN A 6 3.59 -51.85 14.81
C ASN A 6 2.99 -50.62 15.50
N TYR A 7 3.23 -50.43 16.78
CA TYR A 7 2.81 -49.23 17.50
C TYR A 7 3.63 -47.99 17.07
N PHE A 8 4.93 -48.16 16.87
CA PHE A 8 5.81 -47.08 16.44
C PHE A 8 5.47 -46.63 15.02
N THR A 9 5.18 -47.57 14.12
CA THR A 9 4.78 -47.24 12.72
C THR A 9 3.44 -46.54 12.70
N ARG A 10 2.47 -46.96 13.51
CA ARG A 10 1.15 -46.29 13.57
C ARG A 10 1.25 -44.91 14.20
N LEU A 11 2.10 -44.69 15.23
CA LEU A 11 2.32 -43.39 15.84
C LEU A 11 2.99 -42.44 14.86
N LEU A 12 3.95 -42.93 14.07
CA LEU A 12 4.63 -42.14 13.05
C LEU A 12 3.67 -41.71 11.92
N PHE A 13 2.75 -42.57 11.47
CA PHE A 13 1.75 -42.21 10.50
C PHE A 13 0.75 -41.17 11.01
N ILE A 14 0.36 -41.21 12.26
CA ILE A 14 -0.53 -40.23 12.88
C ILE A 14 0.20 -38.88 12.99
N LEU A 15 1.49 -38.87 13.34
CA LEU A 15 2.28 -37.63 13.44
C LEU A 15 2.48 -36.94 12.08
N ILE A 16 2.67 -37.71 11.01
CA ILE A 16 2.80 -37.20 9.63
C ILE A 16 1.47 -36.66 9.12
N SER A 17 0.34 -37.27 9.52
CA SER A 17 -1.00 -36.83 9.07
C SER A 17 -1.43 -35.49 9.68
N VAL A 18 -0.95 -35.15 10.87
CA VAL A 18 -1.29 -33.89 11.57
C VAL A 18 -0.52 -32.70 11.01
N SER A 19 0.65 -32.92 10.39
CA SER A 19 1.46 -31.84 9.82
C SER A 19 0.98 -31.32 8.45
N ALA A 20 0.03 -31.98 7.81
CA ALA A 20 -0.39 -31.68 6.44
C ALA A 20 -1.60 -30.72 6.32
N VAL A 21 -2.14 -30.18 7.41
CA VAL A 21 -3.39 -29.41 7.38
C VAL A 21 -3.19 -27.91 7.70
N SER A 22 -2.03 -27.37 7.45
CA SER A 22 -1.83 -25.92 7.55
C SER A 22 -1.37 -25.29 6.24
N ILE A 23 -1.96 -25.70 5.12
CA ILE A 23 -1.98 -24.82 3.96
C ILE A 23 -3.11 -23.82 4.23
N GLY A 24 -2.82 -22.83 5.06
CA GLY A 24 -3.67 -21.67 5.15
C GLY A 24 -3.74 -21.06 3.76
N THR A 25 -4.88 -21.13 3.11
CA THR A 25 -5.19 -20.28 1.99
C THR A 25 -5.01 -18.88 2.52
N ALA A 26 -3.92 -18.21 2.14
CA ALA A 26 -3.79 -16.79 2.32
C ALA A 26 -4.92 -16.14 1.51
N ALA A 27 -6.08 -16.01 2.12
CA ALA A 27 -7.16 -15.22 1.56
C ALA A 27 -6.56 -13.83 1.36
N ALA A 28 -6.53 -13.37 0.12
CA ALA A 28 -6.09 -12.02 -0.20
C ALA A 28 -6.86 -11.08 0.71
N GLN A 29 -6.16 -10.34 1.57
CA GLN A 29 -6.83 -9.41 2.48
C GLN A 29 -7.64 -8.43 1.63
N PRO A 30 -8.92 -8.25 1.96
CA PRO A 30 -9.72 -7.27 1.28
C PRO A 30 -9.05 -5.89 1.41
N GLY A 31 -8.98 -5.14 0.33
CA GLY A 31 -8.27 -3.88 0.31
C GLY A 31 -8.85 -2.91 -0.69
N GLY A 32 -8.23 -1.76 -0.81
CA GLY A 32 -8.59 -0.69 -1.71
C GLY A 32 -7.40 -0.14 -2.48
N HIS A 33 -7.68 0.65 -3.47
CA HIS A 33 -6.70 1.28 -4.35
C HIS A 33 -6.31 2.66 -3.83
N LEU A 34 -5.02 2.93 -3.76
CA LEU A 34 -4.46 4.25 -3.47
C LEU A 34 -3.81 4.81 -4.73
N VAL A 35 -4.12 6.04 -5.06
CA VAL A 35 -3.49 6.80 -6.16
C VAL A 35 -2.97 8.11 -5.62
N ILE A 36 -1.69 8.37 -5.80
CA ILE A 36 -1.06 9.65 -5.48
C ILE A 36 -0.65 10.32 -6.79
N LEU A 37 -1.21 11.47 -7.05
CA LEU A 37 -0.92 12.29 -8.22
C LEU A 37 0.09 13.37 -7.84
N ARG A 38 1.03 13.63 -8.73
CA ARG A 38 1.86 14.84 -8.69
C ARG A 38 1.40 15.78 -9.78
N SER A 39 0.77 16.90 -9.39
CA SER A 39 0.28 17.88 -10.37
C SER A 39 1.44 18.42 -11.22
N PRO A 40 1.30 18.46 -12.54
CA PRO A 40 2.27 19.14 -13.39
C PRO A 40 2.25 20.65 -13.11
N ASN A 41 3.40 21.29 -13.23
CA ASN A 41 3.57 22.75 -13.08
C ASN A 41 3.25 23.35 -11.69
N PHE A 42 3.06 22.53 -10.68
CA PHE A 42 2.87 22.98 -9.32
C PHE A 42 4.16 22.84 -8.50
N GLY A 43 4.80 23.94 -8.23
CA GLY A 43 6.08 23.98 -7.51
C GLY A 43 7.28 23.64 -8.42
N TRP A 44 8.43 23.56 -7.83
CA TRP A 44 9.68 23.25 -8.50
C TRP A 44 9.67 21.80 -8.97
N ASN A 45 10.45 21.47 -10.00
CA ASN A 45 10.59 20.13 -10.55
C ASN A 45 11.31 19.17 -9.58
N LEU A 46 10.82 19.12 -8.35
CA LEU A 46 11.35 18.30 -7.28
C LEU A 46 10.52 17.03 -7.13
N ALA A 47 11.19 15.94 -6.95
CA ALA A 47 10.55 14.70 -6.51
C ALA A 47 10.11 14.83 -5.05
N PHE A 48 9.11 14.07 -4.66
CA PHE A 48 8.83 13.80 -3.26
C PHE A 48 8.95 12.30 -2.98
N ASN A 49 9.46 11.98 -1.82
CA ASN A 49 9.45 10.63 -1.30
C ASN A 49 8.11 10.38 -0.63
N LEU A 50 7.46 9.28 -1.01
CA LEU A 50 6.23 8.80 -0.39
C LEU A 50 6.57 7.64 0.53
N GLU A 51 6.10 7.72 1.77
CA GLU A 51 6.13 6.64 2.73
C GLU A 51 4.70 6.22 3.06
N ILE A 52 4.50 4.92 3.22
CA ILE A 52 3.25 4.34 3.71
C ILE A 52 3.58 3.56 4.99
N ASP A 53 2.94 3.92 6.08
CA ASP A 53 3.17 3.30 7.41
C ASP A 53 4.65 3.33 7.81
N GLY A 54 5.33 4.45 7.54
CA GLY A 54 6.75 4.64 7.83
C GLY A 54 7.72 3.92 6.89
N ARG A 55 7.24 3.27 5.83
CA ARG A 55 8.08 2.60 4.83
C ARG A 55 8.13 3.42 3.54
N PRO A 56 9.32 3.79 3.05
CA PRO A 56 9.44 4.47 1.78
C PRO A 56 9.02 3.53 0.63
N VAL A 57 8.11 3.99 -0.21
CA VAL A 57 7.55 3.19 -1.31
C VAL A 57 7.87 3.74 -2.69
N ALA A 58 8.01 5.05 -2.83
CA ALA A 58 8.30 5.67 -4.13
C ALA A 58 8.90 7.07 -4.01
N ASN A 59 9.64 7.48 -5.05
CA ASN A 59 9.93 8.88 -5.34
C ASN A 59 9.05 9.31 -6.51
N VAL A 60 8.12 10.21 -6.27
CA VAL A 60 7.17 10.66 -7.28
C VAL A 60 7.62 12.00 -7.85
N VAL A 61 7.94 11.99 -9.15
CA VAL A 61 8.35 13.19 -9.90
C VAL A 61 7.14 13.86 -10.54
N GLN A 62 7.32 15.10 -10.96
CA GLN A 62 6.31 15.89 -11.63
C GLN A 62 5.69 15.14 -12.82
N GLY A 63 4.36 15.22 -12.95
CA GLY A 63 3.62 14.54 -14.02
C GLY A 63 3.51 13.03 -13.89
N ARG A 64 4.05 12.47 -12.79
CA ARG A 64 3.94 11.04 -12.49
C ARG A 64 2.90 10.80 -11.41
N ARG A 65 2.50 9.53 -11.31
CA ARG A 65 1.55 9.04 -10.32
C ARG A 65 2.08 7.76 -9.69
N TYR A 66 1.68 7.52 -8.48
CA TYR A 66 1.93 6.29 -7.74
C TYR A 66 0.60 5.56 -7.55
N HIS A 67 0.62 4.26 -7.74
CA HIS A 67 -0.53 3.38 -7.53
C HIS A 67 -0.13 2.27 -6.58
N ALA A 68 -0.98 1.98 -5.62
CA ALA A 68 -0.83 0.84 -4.73
C ALA A 68 -2.17 0.22 -4.38
N TRP A 69 -2.16 -1.07 -4.13
CA TRP A 69 -3.22 -1.76 -3.44
C TRP A 69 -2.85 -1.84 -1.97
N LEU A 70 -3.69 -1.35 -1.09
CA LEU A 70 -3.48 -1.39 0.35
C LEU A 70 -4.52 -2.30 1.01
N PRO A 71 -4.14 -3.05 2.05
CA PRO A 71 -5.10 -3.76 2.89
C PRO A 71 -6.16 -2.80 3.45
N ALA A 72 -7.32 -3.32 3.80
CA ALA A 72 -8.32 -2.54 4.52
C ALA A 72 -7.81 -2.15 5.90
N GLY A 73 -8.07 -0.92 6.32
CA GLY A 73 -7.65 -0.37 7.59
C GLY A 73 -7.06 1.03 7.47
N GLU A 74 -6.56 1.52 8.59
CA GLU A 74 -5.95 2.83 8.68
C GLU A 74 -4.49 2.78 8.22
N HIS A 75 -4.11 3.71 7.34
CA HIS A 75 -2.75 3.87 6.83
C HIS A 75 -2.31 5.33 6.98
N VAL A 76 -1.02 5.50 7.27
CA VAL A 76 -0.38 6.81 7.37
C VAL A 76 0.44 7.05 6.12
N LEU A 77 0.08 8.05 5.36
CA LEU A 77 0.79 8.50 4.16
C LEU A 77 1.68 9.67 4.54
N THR A 78 2.98 9.55 4.37
CA THR A 78 3.94 10.62 4.67
C THR A 78 4.67 11.03 3.41
N VAL A 79 4.80 12.33 3.17
CA VAL A 79 5.52 12.88 2.02
C VAL A 79 6.66 13.78 2.48
N ARG A 80 7.81 13.65 1.80
CA ARG A 80 9.02 14.44 2.02
C ARG A 80 9.55 14.95 0.70
N LYS A 81 10.11 16.14 0.72
CA LYS A 81 10.84 16.72 -0.43
C LYS A 81 12.14 15.96 -0.69
N VAL A 82 12.48 15.71 -1.95
CA VAL A 82 13.74 15.09 -2.37
C VAL A 82 14.42 15.99 -3.42
N PRO A 83 15.73 16.32 -3.29
CA PRO A 83 16.55 16.07 -2.11
C PRO A 83 16.06 16.84 -0.89
N TYR A 84 16.35 16.32 0.29
CA TYR A 84 16.04 16.99 1.55
C TYR A 84 16.94 18.23 1.66
N VAL A 85 16.38 19.38 1.41
CA VAL A 85 17.09 20.67 1.52
C VAL A 85 16.37 21.52 2.56
N GLY A 86 17.03 21.76 3.67
CA GLY A 86 16.53 22.64 4.73
C GLY A 86 15.63 21.94 5.76
N TYR A 87 15.04 22.73 6.63
CA TYR A 87 14.25 22.30 7.79
C TYR A 87 12.78 21.99 7.45
N VAL A 88 12.49 21.54 6.24
CA VAL A 88 11.11 21.22 5.85
C VAL A 88 10.69 19.92 6.48
N ALA A 89 9.81 19.98 7.45
CA ALA A 89 9.26 18.79 8.09
C ALA A 89 8.43 17.97 7.08
N PRO A 90 8.47 16.62 7.15
CA PRO A 90 7.56 15.78 6.40
C PRO A 90 6.12 16.06 6.86
N THR A 91 5.18 15.94 5.94
CA THR A 91 3.75 16.03 6.26
C THR A 91 3.10 14.64 6.12
N SER A 92 2.14 14.39 6.99
CA SER A 92 1.42 13.11 6.99
C SER A 92 -0.08 13.32 6.87
N ALA A 93 -0.73 12.37 6.20
CA ALA A 93 -2.18 12.26 6.10
C ALA A 93 -2.59 10.84 6.48
N VAL A 94 -3.71 10.72 7.20
CA VAL A 94 -4.29 9.43 7.55
C VAL A 94 -5.40 9.10 6.56
N VAL A 95 -5.42 7.87 6.08
CA VAL A 95 -6.48 7.35 5.21
C VAL A 95 -6.98 6.02 5.74
N ASN A 96 -8.30 5.87 5.84
CA ASN A 96 -8.93 4.59 6.19
C ASN A 96 -9.39 3.89 4.91
N ILE A 97 -8.65 2.86 4.52
CA ILE A 97 -8.90 2.09 3.30
C ILE A 97 -10.05 1.11 3.53
N GLN A 98 -11.05 1.19 2.69
CA GLN A 98 -12.17 0.25 2.65
C GLN A 98 -12.07 -0.68 1.44
N PRO A 99 -12.50 -1.94 1.55
CA PRO A 99 -12.48 -2.89 0.45
C PRO A 99 -13.23 -2.38 -0.79
N GLY A 100 -12.60 -2.48 -1.96
CA GLY A 100 -13.19 -2.11 -3.24
C GLY A 100 -13.27 -0.60 -3.51
N TRP A 101 -12.73 0.24 -2.62
CA TRP A 101 -12.69 1.68 -2.81
C TRP A 101 -11.36 2.13 -3.41
N SER A 102 -11.44 3.24 -4.13
CA SER A 102 -10.29 3.95 -4.68
C SER A 102 -10.16 5.32 -4.03
N TYR A 103 -8.96 5.62 -3.57
CA TYR A 103 -8.63 6.86 -2.88
C TYR A 103 -7.61 7.61 -3.71
N VAL A 104 -7.89 8.87 -4.01
CA VAL A 104 -7.00 9.71 -4.81
C VAL A 104 -6.58 10.93 -4.01
N PHE A 105 -5.28 11.12 -3.95
CA PHE A 105 -4.64 12.30 -3.37
C PHE A 105 -3.79 13.00 -4.44
N THR A 106 -3.72 14.31 -4.34
CA THR A 106 -2.76 15.10 -5.10
C THR A 106 -1.69 15.63 -4.14
N ALA A 107 -0.44 15.34 -4.47
CA ALA A 107 0.69 15.95 -3.78
C ALA A 107 0.86 17.37 -4.28
N MET A 108 0.75 18.32 -3.37
CA MET A 108 0.87 19.75 -3.60
C MET A 108 2.07 20.31 -2.87
N TYR A 109 2.62 21.38 -3.41
CA TYR A 109 3.71 22.12 -2.79
C TYR A 109 3.23 23.53 -2.49
N ASP A 110 3.35 23.95 -1.25
CA ASP A 110 3.08 25.30 -0.80
C ASP A 110 4.33 25.86 -0.12
N SER A 111 4.90 26.88 -0.74
CA SER A 111 6.08 27.64 -0.28
C SER A 111 7.21 26.80 0.31
N GLN A 112 6.97 26.06 1.37
CA GLN A 112 7.96 25.27 2.09
C GLN A 112 7.48 23.83 2.40
N LEU A 113 6.20 23.53 2.23
CA LEU A 113 5.62 22.25 2.60
C LEU A 113 5.15 21.47 1.37
N ILE A 114 5.39 20.17 1.39
CA ILE A 114 4.69 19.23 0.51
C ILE A 114 3.61 18.57 1.35
N PHE A 115 2.40 18.53 0.83
CA PHE A 115 1.29 17.88 1.51
C PHE A 115 0.40 17.12 0.54
N LEU A 116 -0.33 16.15 1.05
CA LEU A 116 -1.31 15.38 0.31
C LEU A 116 -2.69 15.99 0.49
N ARG A 117 -3.29 16.43 -0.62
CA ARG A 117 -4.66 16.90 -0.65
C ARG A 117 -5.57 15.77 -1.15
N PRO A 118 -6.59 15.34 -0.40
CA PRO A 118 -7.57 14.40 -0.90
C PRO A 118 -8.35 15.00 -2.07
N VAL A 119 -8.46 14.26 -3.16
CA VAL A 119 -9.26 14.62 -4.34
C VAL A 119 -10.64 13.97 -4.23
N GLY A 120 -10.68 12.71 -3.79
CA GLY A 120 -11.92 11.98 -3.60
C GLY A 120 -11.67 10.51 -3.28
N ALA A 121 -12.75 9.85 -2.93
CA ALA A 121 -12.81 8.40 -2.80
C ALA A 121 -14.11 7.92 -3.45
N TRP A 122 -14.05 6.82 -4.18
CA TRP A 122 -15.21 6.22 -4.84
C TRP A 122 -15.08 4.70 -4.94
N LEU A 123 -16.22 4.03 -5.03
CA LEU A 123 -16.25 2.61 -5.34
C LEU A 123 -15.67 2.41 -6.75
N THR A 124 -14.74 1.49 -6.88
CA THR A 124 -14.14 1.14 -8.16
C THR A 124 -15.06 0.16 -8.89
N PRO A 125 -15.81 0.57 -9.91
CA PRO A 125 -16.31 -0.38 -10.89
C PRO A 125 -15.07 -0.86 -11.68
N GLY A 126 -14.97 -2.13 -11.99
CA GLY A 126 -13.77 -2.81 -12.47
C GLY A 126 -13.04 -2.27 -13.72
N GLU A 127 -13.39 -1.11 -14.25
CA GLU A 127 -12.83 -0.58 -15.49
C GLU A 127 -12.34 0.89 -15.48
N THR A 128 -12.48 1.60 -14.37
CA THR A 128 -12.28 3.07 -14.38
C THR A 128 -10.81 3.51 -14.43
N TRP A 129 -9.86 2.60 -14.27
CA TRP A 129 -8.42 2.94 -14.19
C TRP A 129 -7.80 3.37 -15.53
N GLN A 130 -8.37 2.93 -16.65
CA GLN A 130 -7.84 3.27 -17.98
C GLN A 130 -8.12 4.72 -18.36
N ASN A 131 -9.15 5.34 -17.78
CA ASN A 131 -9.58 6.69 -18.15
C ASN A 131 -8.91 7.82 -17.35
N LEU A 132 -8.38 7.55 -16.14
CA LEU A 132 -7.61 8.53 -15.37
C LEU A 132 -6.22 8.82 -15.97
N GLY A 133 -5.85 8.14 -17.03
CA GLY A 133 -4.61 8.32 -17.77
C GLY A 133 -4.61 9.45 -18.79
N ARG A 134 -5.72 10.14 -18.99
CA ARG A 134 -5.90 11.14 -20.05
C ARG A 134 -6.25 12.55 -19.56
N LEU A 135 -6.09 12.84 -18.30
CA LEU A 135 -6.23 14.20 -17.76
C LEU A 135 -4.88 14.84 -17.57
#